data_db9a572de4d57222ce900a213c47f2dc
#
_entry.id   db9a572de4d57222ce900a213c47f2dc
#
_cell.length_a   1.000
_cell.length_b   1.000
_cell.length_c   1.000
_cell.angle_alpha   90.00
_cell.angle_beta   90.00
_cell.angle_gamma   90.00
#
_symmetry.space_group_name_H-M   'P 1'
#
loop_
_entity.id
_entity.type
_entity.pdbx_description
1 polymer ?
#
loop_
_entity_poly.entity_id
_entity_poly.type
_entity_poly.pdbx_seq_one_letter_code
_entity_poly.pdbx_strand_id
1 'polypeptide(L)'
;FGLVVAARATPARADVGLGVFLGEPTGLDLKIGLDHRSGLDIVLGFTRLSSNADGYGHVTYLVTPVVAQGDAVTVPLRVGIGGALFGTRNDLEVAIRAPLEVGFRFRRTPLELYGEIALAFVFVDPANELELDVQGGGGFRVYF
;
A
#
# COMPACT_ATOMS: atom_id res chain seq x y z
N PHE A 1 3.54 -32.61 -11.98
CA PHE A 1 3.54 -31.87 -11.75
C PHE A 1 3.95 -31.42 -11.50
N GLY A 2 4.20 -31.55 -11.20
CA GLY A 2 4.62 -30.84 -10.61
C GLY A 2 4.84 -29.92 -10.93
N LEU A 3 4.94 -29.71 -11.33
CA LEU A 3 4.96 -28.70 -11.51
C LEU A 3 4.17 -28.08 -11.53
N VAL A 4 3.67 -28.52 -11.61
CA VAL A 4 2.90 -27.78 -11.61
C VAL A 4 2.59 -27.28 -10.74
N VAL A 5 2.85 -27.75 -10.18
CA VAL A 5 2.67 -27.17 -9.32
C VAL A 5 3.15 -26.27 -9.15
N ALA A 6 3.93 -26.46 -9.43
CA ALA A 6 4.59 -25.63 -9.20
C ALA A 6 4.08 -24.65 -9.56
N ALA A 7 3.85 -24.75 -10.33
CA ALA A 7 3.46 -23.71 -10.76
C ALA A 7 2.47 -23.32 -10.04
N ARG A 8 2.16 -23.94 -9.55
CA ARG A 8 1.51 -23.62 -9.05
C ARG A 8 1.56 -22.85 -8.17
N ALA A 9 1.94 -23.03 -7.73
CA ALA A 9 2.13 -22.36 -6.66
C ALA A 9 2.53 -21.19 -6.98
N THR A 10 3.22 -21.29 -7.60
CA THR A 10 3.79 -20.36 -8.03
C THR A 10 3.01 -19.26 -8.26
N PRO A 11 2.00 -19.36 -8.61
CA PRO A 11 1.18 -18.31 -8.91
C PRO A 11 1.20 -17.34 -7.82
N ALA A 12 1.03 -17.82 -6.71
CA ALA A 12 0.97 -16.91 -5.64
C ALA A 12 2.21 -16.15 -5.53
N ARG A 13 3.25 -16.75 -5.82
CA ARG A 13 4.45 -16.12 -5.57
C ARG A 13 4.73 -15.07 -6.49
N ALA A 14 4.20 -15.06 -7.53
CA ALA A 14 4.50 -14.02 -8.46
C ALA A 14 3.73 -12.77 -8.14
N ASP A 15 3.58 -12.46 -6.92
CA ASP A 15 2.86 -11.27 -6.56
C ASP A 15 3.80 -10.20 -6.05
N VAL A 16 4.68 -9.77 -6.90
CA VAL A 16 5.42 -8.55 -6.67
C VAL A 16 4.85 -7.50 -7.60
N GLY A 17 4.32 -6.44 -7.05
CA GLY A 17 3.77 -5.33 -7.79
C GLY A 17 4.61 -4.09 -7.61
N LEU A 18 4.85 -3.39 -8.69
CA LEU A 18 5.59 -2.14 -8.66
C LEU A 18 4.75 -1.08 -9.36
N GLY A 19 4.64 0.07 -8.78
CA GLY A 19 3.79 1.11 -9.33
C GLY A 19 4.01 2.47 -8.73
N VAL A 20 2.96 3.27 -8.84
CA VAL A 20 2.98 4.65 -8.37
C VAL A 20 1.70 4.91 -7.60
N PHE A 21 1.82 5.56 -6.48
CA PHE A 21 0.71 6.06 -5.70
C PHE A 21 0.64 7.57 -5.84
N LEU A 22 -0.54 8.08 -6.13
CA LEU A 22 -0.80 9.51 -6.31
C LEU A 22 -1.82 9.96 -5.27
N GLY A 23 -1.45 10.95 -4.50
CA GLY A 23 -2.31 11.47 -3.45
C GLY A 23 -1.47 11.98 -2.30
N GLU A 24 -1.89 11.63 -1.09
CA GLU A 24 -1.11 11.90 0.12
C GLU A 24 -0.79 10.57 0.79
N PRO A 25 0.44 10.09 0.65
CA PRO A 25 1.60 10.67 -0.05
C PRO A 25 1.60 10.40 -1.56
N THR A 26 2.57 10.91 -2.26
CA THR A 26 2.82 10.56 -3.67
C THR A 26 4.18 9.89 -3.74
N GLY A 27 4.27 8.74 -4.38
CA GLY A 27 5.55 8.04 -4.46
C GLY A 27 5.52 6.74 -5.24
N LEU A 28 6.63 6.05 -5.16
CA LEU A 28 6.76 4.71 -5.72
C LEU A 28 6.16 3.71 -4.75
N ASP A 29 5.48 2.73 -5.30
CA ASP A 29 4.75 1.73 -4.56
C ASP A 29 5.29 0.35 -4.91
N LEU A 30 5.70 -0.40 -3.89
CA LEU A 30 6.14 -1.78 -4.03
C LEU A 30 5.27 -2.66 -3.14
N LYS A 31 4.55 -3.58 -3.77
CA LYS A 31 3.73 -4.53 -3.04
C LYS A 31 4.28 -5.94 -3.19
N ILE A 32 4.44 -6.63 -2.08
CA ILE A 32 4.97 -8.00 -2.04
C ILE A 32 3.92 -8.90 -1.42
N GLY A 33 3.41 -9.86 -2.20
CA GLY A 33 2.50 -10.84 -1.68
C GLY A 33 3.23 -11.83 -0.79
N LEU A 34 2.69 -12.10 0.39
CA LEU A 34 3.24 -13.09 1.32
C LEU A 34 2.52 -14.42 1.17
N ASP A 35 1.23 -14.34 1.00
CA ASP A 35 0.40 -15.49 0.65
C ASP A 35 -0.79 -14.98 -0.16
N HIS A 36 -1.79 -15.84 -0.40
CA HIS A 36 -2.91 -15.45 -1.27
C HIS A 36 -3.86 -14.44 -0.63
N ARG A 37 -3.67 -14.11 0.64
CA ARG A 37 -4.55 -13.15 1.34
C ARG A 37 -3.81 -12.06 2.09
N SER A 38 -2.49 -12.07 2.07
CA SER A 38 -1.72 -11.05 2.77
C SER A 38 -0.52 -10.58 1.97
N GLY A 39 -0.06 -9.40 2.29
CA GLY A 39 1.10 -8.82 1.64
C GLY A 39 1.67 -7.65 2.41
N LEU A 40 2.83 -7.23 1.99
CA LEU A 40 3.46 -5.99 2.45
C LEU A 40 3.37 -4.96 1.35
N ASP A 41 3.08 -3.75 1.74
CA ASP A 41 3.02 -2.61 0.84
C ASP A 41 4.02 -1.57 1.33
N ILE A 42 4.90 -1.15 0.46
CA ILE A 42 5.96 -0.20 0.77
C ILE A 42 5.84 0.97 -0.18
N VAL A 43 5.68 2.17 0.37
CA VAL A 43 5.63 3.39 -0.45
C VAL A 43 6.75 4.30 -0.03
N LEU A 44 7.47 4.82 -1.01
CA LEU A 44 8.54 5.79 -0.80
C LEU A 44 8.29 6.99 -1.70
N GLY A 45 8.25 8.16 -1.12
CA GLY A 45 7.94 9.35 -1.90
C GLY A 45 7.96 10.62 -1.08
N PHE A 46 6.96 11.43 -1.31
CA PHE A 46 6.86 12.75 -0.69
C PHE A 46 5.44 12.99 -0.19
N THR A 47 5.34 13.75 0.88
CA THR A 47 4.05 14.17 1.42
C THR A 47 4.00 15.69 1.50
N ARG A 48 2.79 16.23 1.38
CA ARG A 48 2.57 17.68 1.49
C ARG A 48 1.80 18.03 2.76
N LEU A 49 1.88 17.17 3.75
CA LEU A 49 1.23 17.44 5.03
C LEU A 49 1.81 18.67 5.70
N SER A 50 3.01 19.07 5.33
CA SER A 50 3.59 20.33 5.74
C SER A 50 3.63 21.28 4.55
N SER A 51 4.00 22.54 4.79
CA SER A 51 4.07 23.54 3.74
C SER A 51 5.18 23.26 2.71
N ASN A 52 6.11 22.36 3.04
CA ASN A 52 7.17 21.95 2.13
C ASN A 52 6.97 20.46 1.81
N ALA A 53 7.43 20.04 0.64
CA ALA A 53 7.40 18.64 0.28
C ALA A 53 8.42 17.88 1.12
N ASP A 54 7.94 17.04 1.99
CA ASP A 54 8.78 16.23 2.88
C ASP A 54 8.92 14.82 2.36
N GLY A 55 10.06 14.21 2.65
CA GLY A 55 10.28 12.81 2.37
C GLY A 55 9.30 11.94 3.16
N TYR A 56 8.88 10.84 2.58
CA TYR A 56 7.87 9.96 3.16
C TYR A 56 8.18 8.51 2.83
N GLY A 57 7.97 7.66 3.79
CA GLY A 57 8.03 6.23 3.57
C GLY A 57 7.09 5.50 4.51
N HIS A 58 6.41 4.47 4.03
CA HIS A 58 5.65 3.61 4.91
C HIS A 58 5.81 2.14 4.53
N VAL A 59 5.59 1.29 5.51
CA VAL A 59 5.48 -0.15 5.33
C VAL A 59 4.17 -0.57 5.98
N THR A 60 3.34 -1.24 5.23
CA THR A 60 2.01 -1.66 5.69
C THR A 60 1.81 -3.15 5.45
N TYR A 61 1.30 -3.84 6.45
CA TYR A 61 0.85 -5.21 6.30
C TYR A 61 -0.63 -5.17 5.91
N LEU A 62 -0.96 -5.77 4.78
CA LEU A 62 -2.31 -5.79 4.23
C LEU A 62 -2.86 -7.20 4.24
N VAL A 63 -4.13 -7.32 4.61
CA VAL A 63 -4.87 -8.58 4.45
C VAL A 63 -6.07 -8.32 3.54
N THR A 64 -6.49 -9.36 2.84
CA THR A 64 -7.58 -9.28 1.86
C THR A 64 -8.75 -10.15 2.34
N PRO A 65 -9.63 -9.58 3.17
CA PRO A 65 -10.77 -10.36 3.69
C PRO A 65 -11.80 -10.71 2.62
N VAL A 66 -11.93 -9.90 1.60
CA VAL A 66 -12.96 -10.09 0.58
C VAL A 66 -12.37 -9.85 -0.81
N VAL A 67 -12.71 -10.72 -1.73
CA VAL A 67 -12.40 -10.54 -3.16
C VAL A 67 -13.67 -10.77 -3.96
N ALA A 68 -14.10 -9.76 -4.67
CA ALA A 68 -15.21 -9.91 -5.61
C ALA A 68 -14.65 -10.38 -6.94
N GLN A 69 -15.27 -11.41 -7.50
CA GLN A 69 -14.80 -12.03 -8.74
C GLN A 69 -15.66 -11.57 -9.90
N GLY A 70 -15.03 -10.92 -10.87
CA GLY A 70 -15.67 -10.59 -12.14
C GLY A 70 -15.03 -11.33 -13.28
N ASP A 71 -15.58 -11.23 -14.48
CA ASP A 71 -15.03 -11.93 -15.63
C ASP A 71 -13.71 -11.33 -16.10
N ALA A 72 -13.62 -10.03 -16.12
CA ALA A 72 -12.44 -9.32 -16.60
C ALA A 72 -11.58 -8.75 -15.48
N VAL A 73 -12.15 -8.59 -14.31
CA VAL A 73 -11.53 -7.89 -13.19
C VAL A 73 -11.86 -8.58 -11.89
N THR A 74 -10.89 -8.69 -10.99
CA THR A 74 -11.15 -9.03 -9.60
C THR A 74 -11.03 -7.77 -8.78
N VAL A 75 -11.86 -7.66 -7.74
CA VAL A 75 -11.89 -6.49 -6.88
C VAL A 75 -11.56 -6.92 -5.45
N PRO A 76 -10.29 -6.90 -5.07
CA PRO A 76 -9.90 -7.18 -3.69
C PRO A 76 -10.17 -5.97 -2.81
N LEU A 77 -10.68 -6.25 -1.63
CA LEU A 77 -10.79 -5.29 -0.55
C LEU A 77 -9.71 -5.63 0.46
N ARG A 78 -8.85 -4.67 0.76
CA ARG A 78 -7.73 -4.88 1.66
C ARG A 78 -7.79 -3.92 2.83
N VAL A 79 -7.43 -4.42 3.99
CA VAL A 79 -7.27 -3.60 5.19
C VAL A 79 -5.92 -3.92 5.79
N GLY A 80 -5.37 -2.98 6.53
CA GLY A 80 -4.05 -3.22 7.07
C GLY A 80 -3.67 -2.32 8.23
N ILE A 81 -2.44 -2.50 8.62
CA ILE A 81 -1.80 -1.67 9.63
C ILE A 81 -0.32 -1.54 9.27
N GLY A 82 0.22 -0.38 9.51
CA GLY A 82 1.61 -0.14 9.19
C GLY A 82 2.20 1.04 9.91
N GLY A 83 3.46 1.30 9.61
CA GLY A 83 4.18 2.43 10.15
C GLY A 83 4.65 3.35 9.04
N ALA A 84 4.71 4.62 9.32
CA ALA A 84 5.19 5.63 8.39
C ALA A 84 6.21 6.53 9.06
N LEU A 85 7.15 6.99 8.25
CA LEU A 85 8.13 8.00 8.63
C LEU A 85 8.06 9.12 7.61
N PHE A 86 8.05 10.35 8.07
CA PHE A 86 8.05 11.48 7.15
C PHE A 86 8.68 12.70 7.81
N GLY A 87 9.10 13.62 6.96
CA GLY A 87 9.69 14.85 7.42
C GLY A 87 11.01 15.18 6.74
N THR A 88 11.74 16.09 7.37
CA THR A 88 13.04 16.53 6.91
C THR A 88 14.12 15.95 7.81
N ARG A 89 15.39 16.26 7.48
CA ARG A 89 16.50 15.80 8.29
C ARG A 89 16.41 16.22 9.75
N ASN A 90 15.81 17.38 10.00
CA ASN A 90 15.76 17.94 11.35
C ASN A 90 14.47 17.63 12.09
N ASP A 91 13.44 17.22 11.36
CA ASP A 91 12.12 16.97 11.92
C ASP A 91 11.56 15.69 11.32
N LEU A 92 11.83 14.59 11.97
CA LEU A 92 11.33 13.30 11.55
C LEU A 92 10.15 12.92 12.42
N GLU A 93 9.02 12.64 11.78
CA GLU A 93 7.81 12.24 12.47
C GLU A 93 7.49 10.79 12.15
N VAL A 94 6.83 10.14 13.10
CA VAL A 94 6.46 8.73 13.01
C VAL A 94 4.94 8.64 13.11
N ALA A 95 4.35 7.78 12.33
CA ALA A 95 2.90 7.55 12.38
C ALA A 95 2.61 6.06 12.32
N ILE A 96 1.47 5.69 12.90
CA ILE A 96 0.86 4.38 12.69
C ILE A 96 -0.32 4.64 11.75
N ARG A 97 -0.43 3.82 10.70
CA ARG A 97 -1.51 4.00 9.72
C ARG A 97 -2.36 2.74 9.60
N ALA A 98 -3.63 2.95 9.32
CA ALA A 98 -4.59 1.88 9.11
C ALA A 98 -5.32 2.16 7.80
N PRO A 99 -4.92 1.52 6.72
CA PRO A 99 -5.51 1.75 5.40
C PRO A 99 -6.68 0.81 5.11
N LEU A 100 -7.56 1.32 4.28
CA LEU A 100 -8.56 0.55 3.56
C LEU A 100 -8.30 0.76 2.07
N GLU A 101 -8.05 -0.31 1.36
CA GLU A 101 -7.71 -0.25 -0.06
C GLU A 101 -8.69 -1.08 -0.88
N VAL A 102 -9.13 -0.54 -1.99
CA VAL A 102 -9.94 -1.27 -2.97
C VAL A 102 -9.18 -1.33 -4.27
N GLY A 103 -8.92 -2.52 -4.76
CA GLY A 103 -8.20 -2.73 -6.00
C GLY A 103 -9.12 -3.17 -7.13
N PHE A 104 -8.65 -2.95 -8.35
CA PHE A 104 -9.27 -3.44 -9.57
C PHE A 104 -8.16 -4.13 -10.35
N ARG A 105 -8.05 -5.43 -10.17
CA ARG A 105 -6.99 -6.22 -10.77
C ARG A 105 -7.49 -6.90 -12.03
N PHE A 106 -6.87 -6.56 -13.15
CA PHE A 106 -7.28 -7.09 -14.45
C PHE A 106 -6.75 -8.52 -14.61
N ARG A 107 -7.61 -9.40 -15.12
CA ARG A 107 -7.26 -10.81 -15.22
C ARG A 107 -6.31 -11.11 -16.37
N ARG A 108 -6.43 -10.36 -17.46
CA ARG A 108 -5.64 -10.61 -18.68
C ARG A 108 -4.39 -9.76 -18.76
N THR A 109 -4.27 -8.78 -17.90
CA THR A 109 -3.14 -7.85 -17.89
C THR A 109 -2.60 -7.80 -16.47
N PRO A 110 -1.30 -7.88 -16.26
CA PRO A 110 -0.75 -7.82 -14.91
C PRO A 110 -0.79 -6.41 -14.34
N LEU A 111 -1.93 -5.80 -14.37
CA LEU A 111 -2.16 -4.43 -13.95
C LEU A 111 -3.24 -4.37 -12.90
N GLU A 112 -3.02 -3.58 -11.88
CA GLU A 112 -4.02 -3.26 -10.88
C GLU A 112 -4.12 -1.75 -10.73
N LEU A 113 -5.35 -1.25 -10.76
CA LEU A 113 -5.65 0.12 -10.33
C LEU A 113 -6.21 0.00 -8.92
N TYR A 114 -5.91 0.96 -8.05
CA TYR A 114 -6.43 0.89 -6.69
C TYR A 114 -6.63 2.27 -6.10
N GLY A 115 -7.52 2.33 -5.13
CA GLY A 115 -7.74 3.50 -4.32
C GLY A 115 -7.56 3.15 -2.86
N GLU A 116 -7.04 4.06 -2.09
CA GLU A 116 -6.78 3.86 -0.67
C GLU A 116 -7.22 5.07 0.13
N ILE A 117 -7.78 4.80 1.31
CA ILE A 117 -7.96 5.81 2.34
C ILE A 117 -7.37 5.23 3.62
N ALA A 118 -6.64 6.03 4.37
CA ALA A 118 -5.96 5.56 5.56
C ALA A 118 -6.13 6.55 6.70
N LEU A 119 -6.35 6.02 7.88
CA LEU A 119 -6.25 6.81 9.10
C LEU A 119 -4.80 6.74 9.57
N ALA A 120 -4.22 7.87 9.86
CA ALA A 120 -2.85 7.96 10.35
C ALA A 120 -2.85 8.64 11.72
N PHE A 121 -2.23 7.97 12.67
CA PHE A 121 -2.02 8.53 14.01
C PHE A 121 -0.57 8.98 14.07
N VAL A 122 -0.38 10.29 14.03
CA VAL A 122 0.93 10.89 13.96
C VAL A 122 1.40 11.27 15.36
N PHE A 123 2.61 10.82 15.70
CA PHE A 123 3.22 11.19 16.98
C PHE A 123 4.02 12.45 16.75
N VAL A 124 3.58 13.54 17.34
CA VAL A 124 4.19 14.85 17.18
C VAL A 124 5.13 15.09 18.35
N ASP A 125 6.40 15.29 18.05
CA ASP A 125 7.44 15.61 19.01
C ASP A 125 7.79 17.11 18.88
N PRO A 126 8.01 17.82 19.96
CA PRO A 126 8.25 17.38 21.33
C PRO A 126 7.01 17.34 22.21
N ALA A 127 5.87 17.66 21.69
CA ALA A 127 4.67 17.81 22.52
C ALA A 127 4.10 16.48 23.02
N ASN A 128 4.59 15.34 22.54
CA ASN A 128 4.06 14.01 22.84
C ASN A 128 2.56 13.92 22.55
N GLU A 129 2.11 14.63 21.56
CA GLU A 129 0.72 14.63 21.18
C GLU A 129 0.48 13.63 20.07
N LEU A 130 -0.72 13.09 20.04
CA LEU A 130 -1.18 12.21 19.00
C LEU A 130 -2.15 12.97 18.12
N GLU A 131 -1.83 13.09 16.84
CA GLU A 131 -2.73 13.74 15.90
C GLU A 131 -3.31 12.68 14.96
N LEU A 132 -4.59 12.77 14.71
CA LEU A 132 -5.26 11.94 13.73
C LEU A 132 -5.29 12.67 12.41
N ASP A 133 -4.81 12.00 11.38
CA ASP A 133 -4.82 12.53 10.03
C ASP A 133 -5.46 11.52 9.09
N VAL A 134 -5.98 11.99 7.97
CA VAL A 134 -6.57 11.13 6.95
C VAL A 134 -5.75 11.28 5.70
N GLN A 135 -5.23 10.18 5.24
CA GLN A 135 -4.48 10.10 3.99
C GLN A 135 -5.32 9.40 2.92
N GLY A 136 -5.04 9.65 1.68
CA GLY A 136 -5.74 8.94 0.63
C GLY A 136 -5.22 9.26 -0.75
N GLY A 137 -5.57 8.41 -1.66
CA GLY A 137 -5.17 8.57 -3.04
C GLY A 137 -5.48 7.32 -3.84
N GLY A 138 -4.87 7.24 -4.98
CA GLY A 138 -5.01 6.09 -5.85
C GLY A 138 -3.73 5.86 -6.63
N GLY A 139 -3.62 4.67 -7.16
CA GLY A 139 -2.41 4.32 -7.88
C GLY A 139 -2.62 3.18 -8.83
N PHE A 140 -1.53 2.76 -9.40
CA PHE A 140 -1.52 1.56 -10.21
C PHE A 140 -0.27 0.75 -9.91
N ARG A 141 -0.38 -0.55 -10.10
CA ARG A 141 0.72 -1.49 -9.95
C ARG A 141 0.77 -2.42 -11.15
N VAL A 142 1.98 -2.77 -11.57
CA VAL A 142 2.21 -3.82 -12.54
C VAL A 142 2.84 -4.99 -11.79
N TYR A 143 2.29 -6.18 -11.98
CA TYR A 143 2.72 -7.37 -11.27
C TYR A 143 3.63 -8.24 -12.11
N PHE A 144 4.59 -8.89 -11.44
CA PHE A 144 5.51 -9.82 -12.07
C PHE A 144 5.42 -11.19 -11.44
#